data_40a001bfef4fb724d666a8745563c93b
#
_entry.id   40a001bfef4fb724d666a8745563c93b
#
_cell.length_a   1.000
_cell.length_b   1.000
_cell.length_c   1.000
_cell.angle_alpha   90.00
_cell.angle_beta   90.00
_cell.angle_gamma   90.00
#
_symmetry.space_group_name_H-M   'P 1'
#
loop_
_entity.id
_entity.type
_entity.pdbx_description
1 polymer ?
#
loop_
_entity_poly.entity_id
_entity_poly.type
_entity_poly.pdbx_seq_one_letter_code
_entity_poly.pdbx_strand_id
1 'polypeptide(L)'
;MSAASLTNQNDLQLPSNQTMKASVLCDVNRLEVRDIPRPVISRYEVLIRVTAVGLCGTDVHIFAGHANYNTNEYGQQIPLALQPQILGHEIAGVVEQVGSAVTDLREGDPVVVDQGLNCVSRRREVLCDYCRTGNSHQCEFYREHGITGLPGGLAEFIAVPAVNAVKITAPLDASVAALVEPLGCIIHSSDTIARARTRHAVNAESGEQRVRSVLICGAGPAGLLFTQYLRNVLSYEGLLFVSDPNDRKRQLAKRFGADEAIDPVASDLVEVVHEHTGGKGVEYLIEASGSGAVFRSMPGLIRKQATVLCYGHGHAGTDLSVLSSIFFKEPVLVSSVGASGGFESDGRPAVYMRALNLIEQNRIDIAPLITHRYTSFADVEKALSIDIHAADYVKGVVTL
;
A
#
# COMPACT_ATOMS: atom_id res chain seq x y z
N MET A 1 -0.66 -4.10 -38.92
CA MET A 1 0.38 -3.10 -39.24
C MET A 1 1.52 -3.28 -38.28
N SER A 2 2.71 -3.38 -38.79
CA SER A 2 3.95 -3.88 -38.18
C SER A 2 4.30 -3.23 -36.85
N ALA A 3 4.58 -4.07 -35.83
CA ALA A 3 5.22 -3.65 -34.58
C ALA A 3 6.67 -3.23 -34.90
N ALA A 4 6.93 -1.94 -34.84
CA ALA A 4 8.29 -1.42 -34.93
C ALA A 4 8.99 -1.64 -33.59
N SER A 5 9.93 -2.57 -33.57
CA SER A 5 10.91 -2.74 -32.50
C SER A 5 11.82 -1.51 -32.44
N LEU A 6 11.68 -0.72 -31.38
CA LEU A 6 12.66 0.30 -31.01
C LEU A 6 13.38 -0.13 -29.72
N THR A 7 14.22 -1.15 -29.85
CA THR A 7 15.33 -1.39 -28.92
C THR A 7 16.56 -0.68 -29.50
N ASN A 8 16.90 0.46 -28.91
CA ASN A 8 18.20 1.09 -29.16
C ASN A 8 19.29 0.21 -28.51
N GLN A 9 20.05 -0.52 -29.34
CA GLN A 9 20.99 -1.58 -28.94
C GLN A 9 22.36 -1.09 -28.44
N ASN A 10 22.52 0.16 -28.01
CA ASN A 10 23.87 0.69 -27.74
C ASN A 10 24.22 1.04 -26.28
N ASP A 11 23.42 0.64 -25.29
CA ASP A 11 23.75 0.87 -23.86
C ASP A 11 23.68 -0.40 -22.98
N LEU A 12 23.93 -1.58 -23.57
CA LEU A 12 24.10 -2.80 -22.77
C LEU A 12 25.46 -2.75 -22.07
N GLN A 13 25.50 -2.19 -20.87
CA GLN A 13 26.60 -2.43 -19.94
C GLN A 13 26.67 -3.95 -19.65
N LEU A 14 27.88 -4.50 -19.74
CA LEU A 14 28.13 -5.90 -19.40
C LEU A 14 27.65 -6.18 -17.95
N PRO A 15 27.05 -7.33 -17.69
CA PRO A 15 26.62 -7.70 -16.33
C PRO A 15 27.80 -7.54 -15.36
N SER A 16 27.58 -6.88 -14.23
CA SER A 16 28.59 -6.77 -13.20
C SER A 16 28.96 -8.17 -12.71
N ASN A 17 30.24 -8.47 -12.52
CA ASN A 17 30.67 -9.72 -11.87
C ASN A 17 30.33 -9.74 -10.36
N GLN A 18 29.64 -8.73 -9.85
CA GLN A 18 29.26 -8.61 -8.47
C GLN A 18 27.91 -9.30 -8.22
N THR A 19 27.85 -10.04 -7.13
CA THR A 19 26.62 -10.64 -6.63
C THR A 19 26.08 -9.85 -5.44
N MET A 20 24.80 -10.07 -5.14
CA MET A 20 24.11 -9.58 -3.96
C MET A 20 23.24 -10.67 -3.36
N LYS A 21 22.91 -10.55 -2.09
CA LYS A 21 21.93 -11.44 -1.44
C LYS A 21 20.50 -10.95 -1.66
N ALA A 22 19.59 -11.90 -1.85
CA ALA A 22 18.17 -11.65 -1.92
C ALA A 22 17.37 -12.81 -1.31
N SER A 23 16.20 -12.48 -0.74
CA SER A 23 15.17 -13.46 -0.38
C SER A 23 14.28 -13.74 -1.58
N VAL A 24 14.40 -14.93 -2.14
CA VAL A 24 13.75 -15.33 -3.40
C VAL A 24 12.63 -16.32 -3.12
N LEU A 25 11.43 -15.97 -3.49
CA LEU A 25 10.26 -16.86 -3.45
C LEU A 25 10.34 -17.82 -4.64
N CYS A 26 10.70 -19.07 -4.36
CA CYS A 26 10.95 -20.10 -5.37
C CYS A 26 9.72 -20.97 -5.64
N ASP A 27 8.85 -21.10 -4.65
CA ASP A 27 7.60 -21.83 -4.70
C ASP A 27 6.66 -21.29 -3.61
N VAL A 28 5.41 -21.70 -3.63
CA VAL A 28 4.44 -21.36 -2.56
C VAL A 28 5.01 -21.81 -1.21
N ASN A 29 4.99 -20.90 -0.24
CA ASN A 29 5.51 -21.09 1.12
C ASN A 29 7.01 -21.45 1.18
N ARG A 30 7.81 -21.10 0.16
CA ARG A 30 9.24 -21.39 0.12
C ARG A 30 10.09 -20.22 -0.34
N LEU A 31 10.75 -19.58 0.61
CA LEU A 31 11.76 -18.56 0.38
C LEU A 31 13.17 -19.16 0.51
N GLU A 32 14.07 -18.71 -0.33
CA GLU A 32 15.49 -19.08 -0.27
C GLU A 32 16.35 -17.81 -0.30
N VAL A 33 17.33 -17.72 0.59
CA VAL A 33 18.36 -16.69 0.48
C VAL A 33 19.35 -17.11 -0.59
N ARG A 34 19.47 -16.32 -1.65
CA ARG A 34 20.35 -16.62 -2.80
C ARG A 34 21.32 -15.49 -3.07
N ASP A 35 22.50 -15.84 -3.57
CA ASP A 35 23.39 -14.91 -4.23
C ASP A 35 22.94 -14.80 -5.71
N ILE A 36 22.60 -13.58 -6.12
CA ILE A 36 22.11 -13.25 -7.45
C ILE A 36 22.95 -12.12 -8.06
N PRO A 37 22.96 -11.94 -9.38
CA PRO A 37 23.65 -10.79 -9.98
C PRO A 37 23.13 -9.45 -9.43
N ARG A 38 24.06 -8.56 -9.06
CA ARG A 38 23.74 -7.18 -8.69
C ARG A 38 23.16 -6.45 -9.92
N PRO A 39 22.07 -5.68 -9.78
CA PRO A 39 21.48 -4.95 -10.90
C PRO A 39 22.45 -3.94 -11.53
N VAL A 40 22.39 -3.83 -12.84
CA VAL A 40 23.08 -2.78 -13.60
C VAL A 40 22.06 -1.71 -13.97
N ILE A 41 22.42 -0.44 -13.76
CA ILE A 41 21.53 0.69 -14.02
C ILE A 41 21.73 1.26 -15.42
N SER A 42 20.66 1.73 -16.03
CA SER A 42 20.69 2.56 -17.23
C SER A 42 21.08 4.01 -16.90
N ARG A 43 21.27 4.84 -17.92
CA ARG A 43 21.60 6.26 -17.72
C ARG A 43 20.54 7.07 -16.95
N TYR A 44 19.31 6.60 -16.84
CA TYR A 44 18.20 7.29 -16.19
C TYR A 44 17.74 6.62 -14.88
N GLU A 45 18.45 5.60 -14.44
CA GLU A 45 18.12 4.86 -13.22
C GLU A 45 19.12 5.18 -12.09
N VAL A 46 18.72 4.81 -10.90
CA VAL A 46 19.59 4.77 -9.72
C VAL A 46 19.63 3.36 -9.16
N LEU A 47 20.80 2.98 -8.67
CA LEU A 47 20.96 1.79 -7.84
C LEU A 47 20.80 2.22 -6.39
N ILE A 48 19.90 1.58 -5.70
CA ILE A 48 19.60 1.86 -4.30
C ILE A 48 20.08 0.68 -3.47
N ARG A 49 20.93 0.95 -2.47
CA ARG A 49 21.20 0.02 -1.40
C ARG A 49 20.01 0.06 -0.46
N VAL A 50 19.29 -1.04 -0.37
CA VAL A 50 18.09 -1.15 0.46
C VAL A 50 18.50 -1.13 1.93
N THR A 51 17.81 -0.36 2.75
CA THR A 51 18.04 -0.27 4.20
C THR A 51 16.85 -0.72 5.02
N ALA A 52 15.65 -0.63 4.47
CA ALA A 52 14.45 -1.16 5.12
C ALA A 52 13.38 -1.55 4.10
N VAL A 53 12.64 -2.62 4.41
CA VAL A 53 11.50 -3.10 3.64
C VAL A 53 10.35 -3.44 4.58
N GLY A 54 9.21 -2.77 4.40
CA GLY A 54 7.98 -3.14 5.10
C GLY A 54 7.38 -4.43 4.53
N LEU A 55 6.87 -5.29 5.40
CA LEU A 55 6.18 -6.52 5.02
C LEU A 55 4.67 -6.26 4.96
N CYS A 56 4.07 -6.46 3.79
CA CYS A 56 2.67 -6.18 3.49
C CYS A 56 1.82 -7.46 3.48
N GLY A 57 0.50 -7.31 3.65
CA GLY A 57 -0.45 -8.39 3.40
C GLY A 57 -0.38 -8.95 1.98
N THR A 58 -0.02 -8.12 1.00
CA THR A 58 0.21 -8.56 -0.39
C THR A 58 1.36 -9.57 -0.48
N ASP A 59 2.47 -9.34 0.25
CA ASP A 59 3.59 -10.29 0.29
C ASP A 59 3.15 -11.62 0.88
N VAL A 60 2.31 -11.59 1.93
CA VAL A 60 1.74 -12.80 2.55
C VAL A 60 0.86 -13.56 1.58
N HIS A 61 -0.03 -12.86 0.84
CA HIS A 61 -0.90 -13.52 -0.13
C HIS A 61 -0.12 -14.15 -1.28
N ILE A 62 0.93 -13.49 -1.77
CA ILE A 62 1.80 -14.05 -2.82
C ILE A 62 2.60 -15.23 -2.28
N PHE A 63 3.21 -15.09 -1.10
CA PHE A 63 3.95 -16.15 -0.43
C PHE A 63 3.11 -17.40 -0.22
N ALA A 64 1.89 -17.26 0.29
CA ALA A 64 0.96 -18.36 0.54
C ALA A 64 0.28 -18.93 -0.73
N GLY A 65 0.55 -18.36 -1.91
CA GLY A 65 -0.06 -18.81 -3.16
C GLY A 65 -1.53 -18.41 -3.33
N HIS A 66 -2.04 -17.52 -2.48
CA HIS A 66 -3.41 -17.00 -2.61
C HIS A 66 -3.53 -15.96 -3.74
N ALA A 67 -2.41 -15.37 -4.17
CA ALA A 67 -2.34 -14.42 -5.27
C ALA A 67 -1.05 -14.63 -6.07
N ASN A 68 -1.13 -14.38 -7.37
CA ASN A 68 0.04 -14.26 -8.25
C ASN A 68 -0.27 -13.20 -9.31
N TYR A 69 0.36 -12.05 -9.17
CA TYR A 69 0.17 -10.91 -10.08
C TYR A 69 1.21 -10.88 -11.21
N ASN A 70 2.16 -11.84 -11.22
CA ASN A 70 3.10 -11.98 -12.31
C ASN A 70 2.43 -12.71 -13.47
N THR A 71 2.14 -11.98 -14.54
CA THR A 71 1.42 -12.48 -15.70
C THR A 71 2.22 -12.25 -16.99
N ASN A 72 1.98 -13.13 -17.97
CA ASN A 72 2.47 -12.95 -19.33
C ASN A 72 1.60 -11.89 -20.09
N GLU A 73 1.92 -11.65 -21.35
CA GLU A 73 1.22 -10.70 -22.23
C GLU A 73 -0.26 -11.05 -22.49
N TYR A 74 -0.67 -12.27 -22.20
CA TYR A 74 -2.05 -12.75 -22.31
C TYR A 74 -2.81 -12.74 -20.97
N GLY A 75 -2.21 -12.18 -19.89
CA GLY A 75 -2.79 -12.16 -18.56
C GLY A 75 -2.77 -13.49 -17.82
N GLN A 76 -2.05 -14.49 -18.33
CA GLN A 76 -1.92 -15.80 -17.67
C GLN A 76 -0.81 -15.71 -16.62
N GLN A 77 -1.07 -16.25 -15.44
CA GLN A 77 -0.11 -16.29 -14.34
C GLN A 77 1.12 -17.12 -14.72
N ILE A 78 2.31 -16.57 -14.44
CA ILE A 78 3.58 -17.27 -14.60
C ILE A 78 3.87 -18.01 -13.29
N PRO A 79 4.01 -19.34 -13.30
CA PRO A 79 4.31 -20.11 -12.10
C PRO A 79 5.66 -19.70 -11.48
N LEU A 80 5.74 -19.68 -10.15
CA LEU A 80 6.98 -19.37 -9.40
C LEU A 80 8.14 -20.30 -9.76
N ALA A 81 7.86 -21.55 -10.06
CA ALA A 81 8.88 -22.52 -10.51
C ALA A 81 9.55 -22.13 -11.84
N LEU A 82 8.85 -21.38 -12.70
CA LEU A 82 9.40 -20.87 -13.96
C LEU A 82 10.05 -19.50 -13.80
N GLN A 83 9.47 -18.65 -12.94
CA GLN A 83 9.98 -17.31 -12.64
C GLN A 83 9.87 -17.03 -11.15
N PRO A 84 10.88 -17.40 -10.36
CA PRO A 84 10.98 -17.02 -8.94
C PRO A 84 10.90 -15.50 -8.77
N GLN A 85 10.35 -15.05 -7.65
CA GLN A 85 10.12 -13.63 -7.40
C GLN A 85 10.89 -13.15 -6.17
N ILE A 86 11.34 -11.89 -6.20
CA ILE A 86 11.81 -11.16 -5.02
C ILE A 86 10.69 -10.23 -4.60
N LEU A 87 10.14 -10.46 -3.42
CA LEU A 87 9.03 -9.69 -2.87
C LEU A 87 9.51 -8.38 -2.22
N GLY A 88 8.57 -7.66 -1.58
CA GLY A 88 8.82 -6.41 -0.85
C GLY A 88 8.70 -5.19 -1.76
N HIS A 89 7.68 -4.38 -1.50
CA HIS A 89 7.34 -3.21 -2.30
C HIS A 89 7.29 -1.92 -1.48
N GLU A 90 7.40 -2.00 -0.16
CA GLU A 90 7.51 -0.87 0.76
C GLU A 90 8.98 -0.63 1.07
N ILE A 91 9.67 0.22 0.31
CA ILE A 91 11.14 0.24 0.24
C ILE A 91 11.69 1.60 0.65
N ALA A 92 12.66 1.59 1.58
CA ALA A 92 13.56 2.70 1.84
C ALA A 92 15.01 2.28 1.66
N GLY A 93 15.86 3.21 1.26
CA GLY A 93 17.27 2.93 1.03
C GLY A 93 18.11 4.17 0.85
N VAL A 94 19.34 3.95 0.43
CA VAL A 94 20.31 5.00 0.14
C VAL A 94 20.80 4.82 -1.29
N VAL A 95 20.87 5.90 -2.05
CA VAL A 95 21.41 5.89 -3.41
C VAL A 95 22.87 5.44 -3.38
N GLU A 96 23.15 4.33 -4.01
CA GLU A 96 24.49 3.73 -4.12
C GLU A 96 25.20 4.15 -5.38
N GLN A 97 24.46 4.31 -6.48
CA GLN A 97 24.98 4.73 -7.78
C GLN A 97 23.92 5.49 -8.55
N VAL A 98 24.33 6.48 -9.32
CA VAL A 98 23.46 7.27 -10.19
C VAL A 98 23.80 7.07 -11.66
N GLY A 99 22.79 6.97 -12.52
CA GLY A 99 22.96 6.93 -13.96
C GLY A 99 23.42 8.29 -14.52
N SER A 100 24.13 8.27 -15.62
CA SER A 100 24.82 9.46 -16.19
C SER A 100 23.91 10.63 -16.58
N ALA A 101 22.61 10.41 -16.70
CA ALA A 101 21.61 11.45 -17.01
C ALA A 101 20.78 11.89 -15.79
N VAL A 102 21.07 11.36 -14.60
CA VAL A 102 20.41 11.75 -13.33
C VAL A 102 21.17 12.95 -12.76
N THR A 103 20.47 14.04 -12.47
CA THR A 103 21.08 15.30 -12.02
C THR A 103 20.61 15.77 -10.65
N ASP A 104 19.56 15.18 -10.14
CA ASP A 104 18.80 15.63 -8.95
C ASP A 104 18.94 14.67 -7.75
N LEU A 105 19.57 13.53 -7.95
CA LEU A 105 20.00 12.59 -6.92
C LEU A 105 21.51 12.39 -6.98
N ARG A 106 22.12 12.03 -5.85
CA ARG A 106 23.54 11.72 -5.72
C ARG A 106 23.74 10.53 -4.78
N GLU A 107 24.89 9.90 -4.90
CA GLU A 107 25.31 8.83 -3.98
C GLU A 107 25.26 9.33 -2.52
N GLY A 108 24.73 8.49 -1.64
CA GLY A 108 24.49 8.81 -0.23
C GLY A 108 23.13 9.45 0.07
N ASP A 109 22.34 9.86 -0.91
CA ASP A 109 20.99 10.41 -0.66
C ASP A 109 20.06 9.33 -0.09
N PRO A 110 19.41 9.56 1.06
CA PRO A 110 18.36 8.67 1.56
C PRO A 110 17.09 8.86 0.73
N VAL A 111 16.44 7.75 0.37
CA VAL A 111 15.27 7.76 -0.51
C VAL A 111 14.23 6.72 -0.07
N VAL A 112 12.97 6.99 -0.42
CA VAL A 112 11.89 6.00 -0.51
C VAL A 112 11.61 5.71 -1.97
N VAL A 113 11.12 4.51 -2.26
CA VAL A 113 10.89 4.04 -3.64
C VAL A 113 9.40 3.93 -3.92
N ASP A 114 8.93 4.62 -4.98
CA ASP A 114 7.68 4.26 -5.63
C ASP A 114 7.91 2.99 -6.45
N GLN A 115 7.28 1.90 -6.05
CA GLN A 115 7.44 0.60 -6.70
C GLN A 115 6.78 0.54 -8.07
N GLY A 116 5.92 1.51 -8.42
CA GLY A 116 5.09 1.51 -9.62
C GLY A 116 5.80 2.05 -10.87
N LEU A 117 5.99 1.21 -11.88
CA LEU A 117 6.46 1.65 -13.20
C LEU A 117 5.28 2.01 -14.10
N ASN A 118 5.32 3.21 -14.65
CA ASN A 118 4.26 3.79 -15.47
C ASN A 118 4.84 4.51 -16.71
N CYS A 119 4.05 5.28 -17.44
CA CYS A 119 4.53 6.01 -18.62
C CYS A 119 5.65 7.00 -18.29
N VAL A 120 5.59 7.69 -17.13
CA VAL A 120 6.60 8.68 -16.73
C VAL A 120 7.89 7.98 -16.34
N SER A 121 7.83 6.94 -15.52
CA SER A 121 8.98 6.10 -15.14
C SER A 121 9.70 5.54 -16.36
N ARG A 122 8.94 5.16 -17.39
CA ARG A 122 9.46 4.60 -18.64
C ARG A 122 9.81 5.66 -19.67
N ARG A 123 9.74 6.95 -19.33
CA ARG A 123 10.05 8.09 -20.22
C ARG A 123 9.34 8.01 -21.57
N ARG A 124 8.08 7.58 -21.58
CA ARG A 124 7.30 7.50 -22.82
C ARG A 124 7.00 8.91 -23.34
N GLU A 125 7.16 9.13 -24.62
CA GLU A 125 6.85 10.40 -25.27
C GLU A 125 5.36 10.74 -25.15
N VAL A 126 4.50 9.73 -25.23
CA VAL A 126 3.04 9.87 -25.10
C VAL A 126 2.58 9.13 -23.85
N LEU A 127 1.97 9.88 -22.95
CA LEU A 127 1.34 9.30 -21.76
C LEU A 127 0.00 8.66 -22.14
N CYS A 128 -0.30 7.51 -21.55
CA CYS A 128 -1.64 6.91 -21.64
C CYS A 128 -2.68 7.78 -20.92
N ASP A 129 -3.96 7.51 -21.14
CA ASP A 129 -5.05 8.30 -20.57
C ASP A 129 -5.01 8.36 -19.03
N TYR A 130 -4.62 7.27 -18.40
CA TYR A 130 -4.53 7.19 -16.94
C TYR A 130 -3.38 8.03 -16.38
N CYS A 131 -2.18 7.92 -16.94
CA CYS A 131 -1.05 8.75 -16.50
C CYS A 131 -1.31 10.23 -16.73
N ARG A 132 -1.94 10.59 -17.87
CA ARG A 132 -2.28 11.97 -18.18
C ARG A 132 -3.31 12.58 -17.22
N THR A 133 -4.16 11.75 -16.62
CA THR A 133 -5.21 12.17 -15.69
C THR A 133 -4.86 11.95 -14.22
N GLY A 134 -3.60 11.62 -13.91
CA GLY A 134 -3.12 11.49 -12.54
C GLY A 134 -3.50 10.17 -11.86
N ASN A 135 -3.68 9.09 -12.62
CA ASN A 135 -3.97 7.75 -12.13
C ASN A 135 -2.81 6.80 -12.46
N SER A 136 -1.63 7.07 -11.89
CA SER A 136 -0.35 6.43 -12.25
C SER A 136 -0.36 4.90 -12.14
N HIS A 137 -1.05 4.33 -11.14
CA HIS A 137 -1.15 2.87 -10.96
C HIS A 137 -2.21 2.21 -11.85
N GLN A 138 -3.01 2.98 -12.58
CA GLN A 138 -3.90 2.49 -13.62
C GLN A 138 -3.27 2.58 -15.03
N CYS A 139 -1.96 2.85 -15.11
CA CYS A 139 -1.24 2.94 -16.36
C CYS A 139 -1.43 1.68 -17.21
N GLU A 140 -1.70 1.84 -18.50
CA GLU A 140 -1.85 0.71 -19.45
C GLU A 140 -0.60 -0.20 -19.54
N PHE A 141 0.56 0.35 -19.13
CA PHE A 141 1.85 -0.35 -19.13
C PHE A 141 2.36 -0.60 -17.71
N TYR A 142 1.46 -0.64 -16.73
CA TYR A 142 1.81 -0.71 -15.33
C TYR A 142 2.52 -2.01 -14.96
N ARG A 143 3.58 -1.89 -14.17
CA ARG A 143 4.30 -2.99 -13.53
C ARG A 143 4.76 -2.53 -12.14
N GLU A 144 4.92 -3.44 -11.21
CA GLU A 144 5.34 -3.16 -9.84
C GLU A 144 6.53 -3.99 -9.42
N HIS A 145 7.49 -3.34 -8.78
CA HIS A 145 8.57 -4.02 -8.06
C HIS A 145 8.00 -4.77 -6.85
N GLY A 146 8.42 -6.02 -6.69
CA GLY A 146 8.01 -6.88 -5.58
C GLY A 146 6.63 -7.52 -5.70
N ILE A 147 5.86 -7.22 -6.76
CA ILE A 147 4.48 -7.71 -6.92
C ILE A 147 4.26 -8.39 -8.29
N THR A 148 4.57 -7.69 -9.38
CA THR A 148 4.22 -8.16 -10.74
C THR A 148 5.39 -8.80 -11.49
N GLY A 149 6.27 -9.49 -10.78
CA GLY A 149 7.43 -10.20 -11.34
C GLY A 149 8.67 -9.33 -11.56
N LEU A 150 8.64 -8.03 -11.25
CA LEU A 150 9.83 -7.21 -11.14
C LEU A 150 10.48 -7.43 -9.77
N PRO A 151 11.84 -7.45 -9.67
CA PRO A 151 12.52 -7.63 -8.39
C PRO A 151 12.09 -6.58 -7.35
N GLY A 152 11.74 -7.01 -6.14
CA GLY A 152 11.39 -6.16 -5.01
C GLY A 152 12.57 -5.81 -4.10
N GLY A 153 12.24 -5.20 -2.95
CA GLY A 153 13.21 -4.72 -1.98
C GLY A 153 13.78 -5.76 -1.04
N LEU A 154 13.28 -7.01 -1.03
CA LEU A 154 13.88 -8.07 -0.23
C LEU A 154 15.20 -8.58 -0.86
N ALA A 155 16.07 -7.63 -1.20
CA ALA A 155 17.40 -7.78 -1.75
C ALA A 155 18.31 -6.66 -1.26
N GLU A 156 19.63 -6.85 -1.30
CA GLU A 156 20.58 -5.81 -0.86
C GLU A 156 20.54 -4.55 -1.74
N PHE A 157 20.23 -4.72 -3.04
CA PHE A 157 20.15 -3.61 -3.99
C PHE A 157 18.96 -3.76 -4.92
N ILE A 158 18.41 -2.60 -5.32
CA ILE A 158 17.37 -2.50 -6.34
C ILE A 158 17.71 -1.37 -7.33
N ALA A 159 17.48 -1.61 -8.62
CA ALA A 159 17.59 -0.58 -9.65
C ALA A 159 16.20 -0.06 -9.99
N VAL A 160 16.02 1.26 -9.94
CA VAL A 160 14.73 1.91 -10.28
C VAL A 160 14.97 3.15 -11.12
N PRO A 161 13.99 3.59 -11.94
CA PRO A 161 14.05 4.90 -12.59
C PRO A 161 14.23 6.01 -11.54
N ALA A 162 15.09 6.99 -11.80
CA ALA A 162 15.41 8.04 -10.83
C ALA A 162 14.16 8.81 -10.35
N VAL A 163 13.14 8.96 -11.20
CA VAL A 163 11.86 9.61 -10.82
C VAL A 163 11.06 8.83 -9.79
N ASN A 164 11.29 7.52 -9.66
CA ASN A 164 10.67 6.66 -8.66
C ASN A 164 11.39 6.71 -7.30
N ALA A 165 12.58 7.30 -7.23
CA ALA A 165 13.32 7.49 -5.98
C ALA A 165 13.02 8.89 -5.42
N VAL A 166 12.23 8.94 -4.35
CA VAL A 166 11.85 10.19 -3.67
C VAL A 166 12.79 10.45 -2.52
N LYS A 167 13.50 11.58 -2.59
CA LYS A 167 14.50 11.95 -1.58
C LYS A 167 13.87 12.30 -0.25
N ILE A 168 14.41 11.73 0.83
CA ILE A 168 14.07 12.08 2.21
C ILE A 168 14.86 13.33 2.58
N THR A 169 14.18 14.36 3.06
CA THR A 169 14.78 15.68 3.33
C THR A 169 15.08 15.95 4.81
N ALA A 170 14.36 15.28 5.70
CA ALA A 170 14.58 15.34 7.14
C ALA A 170 15.17 14.03 7.68
N PRO A 171 15.86 14.05 8.83
CA PRO A 171 16.31 12.82 9.49
C PRO A 171 15.12 11.91 9.79
N LEU A 172 15.08 10.72 9.19
CA LEU A 172 14.01 9.75 9.34
C LEU A 172 14.58 8.33 9.47
N ASP A 173 14.07 7.56 10.43
CA ASP A 173 14.41 6.13 10.55
C ASP A 173 13.98 5.38 9.28
N ALA A 174 14.86 4.56 8.72
CA ALA A 174 14.61 3.86 7.47
C ALA A 174 13.36 2.96 7.54
N SER A 175 13.10 2.34 8.71
CA SER A 175 11.90 1.50 8.89
C SER A 175 10.62 2.33 8.87
N VAL A 176 10.68 3.58 9.36
CA VAL A 176 9.56 4.53 9.27
C VAL A 176 9.39 4.99 7.82
N ALA A 177 10.49 5.30 7.14
CA ALA A 177 10.49 5.73 5.74
C ALA A 177 9.90 4.67 4.80
N ALA A 178 10.16 3.39 5.03
CA ALA A 178 9.59 2.30 4.23
C ALA A 178 8.05 2.33 4.21
N LEU A 179 7.40 2.82 5.27
CA LEU A 179 5.95 2.90 5.37
C LEU A 179 5.34 4.15 4.68
N VAL A 180 6.13 4.91 3.95
CA VAL A 180 5.62 5.96 3.04
C VAL A 180 4.70 5.36 1.98
N GLU A 181 5.01 4.16 1.46
CA GLU A 181 4.20 3.46 0.47
C GLU A 181 2.77 3.19 1.00
N PRO A 182 2.56 2.46 2.12
CA PRO A 182 1.20 2.22 2.61
C PRO A 182 0.46 3.50 3.00
N LEU A 183 1.14 4.55 3.47
CA LEU A 183 0.51 5.85 3.68
C LEU A 183 0.07 6.48 2.35
N GLY A 184 0.86 6.33 1.29
CA GLY A 184 0.47 6.73 -0.06
C GLY A 184 -0.83 6.06 -0.53
N CYS A 185 -1.01 4.77 -0.22
CA CYS A 185 -2.25 4.05 -0.49
C CYS A 185 -3.46 4.65 0.25
N ILE A 186 -3.29 5.08 1.52
CA ILE A 186 -4.34 5.74 2.30
C ILE A 186 -4.71 7.10 1.69
N ILE A 187 -3.71 7.88 1.28
CA ILE A 187 -3.90 9.17 0.61
C ILE A 187 -4.68 8.99 -0.69
N HIS A 188 -4.25 8.05 -1.54
CA HIS A 188 -4.94 7.74 -2.80
C HIS A 188 -6.39 7.32 -2.57
N SER A 189 -6.63 6.45 -1.59
CA SER A 189 -7.99 6.00 -1.24
C SER A 189 -8.89 7.17 -0.83
N SER A 190 -8.35 8.06 0.00
CA SER A 190 -9.06 9.25 0.47
C SER A 190 -9.35 10.22 -0.68
N ASP A 191 -8.39 10.43 -1.58
CA ASP A 191 -8.57 11.26 -2.78
C ASP A 191 -9.60 10.65 -3.74
N THR A 192 -9.64 9.31 -3.85
CA THR A 192 -10.63 8.60 -4.68
C THR A 192 -12.04 8.80 -4.15
N ILE A 193 -12.24 8.72 -2.83
CA ILE A 193 -13.53 9.02 -2.20
C ILE A 193 -13.92 10.47 -2.40
N ALA A 194 -12.99 11.41 -2.22
CA ALA A 194 -13.26 12.83 -2.40
C ALA A 194 -13.71 13.19 -3.83
N ARG A 195 -13.30 12.38 -4.82
CA ARG A 195 -13.73 12.52 -6.23
C ARG A 195 -15.04 11.80 -6.54
N ALA A 196 -15.46 10.85 -5.71
CA ALA A 196 -16.70 10.12 -5.90
C ALA A 196 -17.93 11.00 -5.62
N ARG A 197 -18.99 10.78 -6.37
CA ARG A 197 -20.28 11.45 -6.11
C ARG A 197 -20.97 10.77 -4.93
N THR A 198 -20.70 11.23 -3.73
CA THR A 198 -21.27 10.73 -2.49
C THR A 198 -22.30 11.70 -1.92
N ARG A 199 -23.28 11.20 -1.16
CA ARG A 199 -24.21 12.06 -0.41
C ARG A 199 -23.52 12.77 0.75
N HIS A 200 -22.64 12.03 1.44
CA HIS A 200 -21.98 12.52 2.64
C HIS A 200 -20.48 12.73 2.39
N ALA A 201 -19.92 13.84 2.83
CA ALA A 201 -18.50 14.12 2.77
C ALA A 201 -17.99 14.59 4.13
N VAL A 202 -16.74 14.26 4.46
CA VAL A 202 -16.10 14.61 5.73
C VAL A 202 -16.11 16.13 5.92
N ASN A 203 -15.78 16.88 4.88
CA ASN A 203 -15.65 18.35 4.89
C ASN A 203 -16.86 19.06 4.26
N ALA A 204 -18.06 18.45 4.27
CA ALA A 204 -19.24 19.10 3.75
C ALA A 204 -19.61 20.33 4.59
N GLU A 205 -19.94 21.45 3.94
CA GLU A 205 -20.40 22.67 4.61
C GLU A 205 -21.79 22.45 5.25
N SER A 206 -22.69 21.79 4.53
CA SER A 206 -24.02 21.45 5.03
C SER A 206 -23.94 20.35 6.09
N GLY A 207 -24.51 20.61 7.26
CA GLY A 207 -24.60 19.62 8.33
C GLY A 207 -25.39 18.35 7.96
N GLU A 208 -26.29 18.41 6.97
CA GLU A 208 -27.03 17.23 6.47
C GLU A 208 -26.16 16.32 5.60
N GLN A 209 -25.17 16.90 4.92
CA GLN A 209 -24.23 16.19 4.05
C GLN A 209 -22.92 15.84 4.75
N ARG A 210 -22.70 16.34 5.98
CA ARG A 210 -21.50 16.06 6.73
C ARG A 210 -21.51 14.63 7.27
N VAL A 211 -20.40 13.93 7.10
CA VAL A 211 -20.15 12.64 7.76
C VAL A 211 -20.07 12.88 9.28
N ARG A 212 -20.95 12.24 10.05
CA ARG A 212 -21.01 12.34 11.52
C ARG A 212 -20.41 11.11 12.18
N SER A 213 -20.41 9.97 11.49
CA SER A 213 -19.89 8.73 12.00
C SER A 213 -19.14 7.96 10.91
N VAL A 214 -17.95 7.48 11.27
CA VAL A 214 -17.09 6.63 10.45
C VAL A 214 -16.85 5.33 11.19
N LEU A 215 -16.93 4.19 10.51
CA LEU A 215 -16.51 2.90 11.02
C LEU A 215 -15.35 2.37 10.18
N ILE A 216 -14.23 2.05 10.83
CA ILE A 216 -13.11 1.33 10.23
C ILE A 216 -13.16 -0.11 10.74
N CYS A 217 -13.33 -1.06 9.84
CA CYS A 217 -13.27 -2.48 10.13
C CYS A 217 -11.87 -3.00 9.84
N GLY A 218 -11.15 -3.40 10.89
CA GLY A 218 -9.75 -3.78 10.87
C GLY A 218 -8.82 -2.67 11.37
N ALA A 219 -8.09 -2.92 12.46
CA ALA A 219 -7.05 -2.06 13.00
C ALA A 219 -5.64 -2.59 12.68
N GLY A 220 -5.47 -3.19 11.49
CA GLY A 220 -4.15 -3.44 10.92
C GLY A 220 -3.44 -2.12 10.54
N PRO A 221 -2.25 -2.19 9.92
CA PRO A 221 -1.50 -0.99 9.53
C PRO A 221 -2.35 0.01 8.75
N ALA A 222 -3.13 -0.45 7.77
CA ALA A 222 -4.02 0.40 6.98
C ALA A 222 -5.11 1.08 7.82
N GLY A 223 -5.84 0.32 8.66
CA GLY A 223 -6.89 0.89 9.51
C GLY A 223 -6.36 1.91 10.52
N LEU A 224 -5.17 1.66 11.09
CA LEU A 224 -4.49 2.59 11.99
C LEU A 224 -4.00 3.86 11.26
N LEU A 225 -3.55 3.73 10.01
CA LEU A 225 -3.20 4.87 9.16
C LEU A 225 -4.45 5.67 8.76
N PHE A 226 -5.57 5.03 8.40
CA PHE A 226 -6.84 5.72 8.16
C PHE A 226 -7.33 6.46 9.39
N THR A 227 -7.20 5.88 10.59
CA THR A 227 -7.57 6.53 11.86
C THR A 227 -6.81 7.84 12.02
N GLN A 228 -5.49 7.82 11.87
CA GLN A 228 -4.66 9.02 11.96
C GLN A 228 -4.96 10.00 10.82
N TYR A 229 -5.15 9.51 9.60
CA TYR A 229 -5.40 10.36 8.44
C TYR A 229 -6.71 11.15 8.59
N LEU A 230 -7.78 10.48 9.02
CA LEU A 230 -9.06 11.14 9.33
C LEU A 230 -8.88 12.23 10.40
N ARG A 231 -8.23 11.92 11.51
CA ARG A 231 -8.06 12.86 12.63
C ARG A 231 -7.10 14.00 12.31
N ASN A 232 -5.90 13.65 11.85
CA ASN A 232 -4.78 14.58 11.79
C ASN A 232 -4.67 15.29 10.43
N VAL A 233 -5.20 14.71 9.35
CA VAL A 233 -5.10 15.29 8.01
C VAL A 233 -6.43 15.88 7.55
N LEU A 234 -7.53 15.14 7.72
CA LEU A 234 -8.86 15.64 7.36
C LEU A 234 -9.56 16.41 8.47
N SER A 235 -8.96 16.48 9.67
CA SER A 235 -9.52 17.16 10.86
C SER A 235 -10.96 16.68 11.17
N TYR A 236 -11.18 15.39 11.04
CA TYR A 236 -12.48 14.80 11.27
C TYR A 236 -12.83 14.79 12.76
N GLU A 237 -13.92 15.47 13.14
CA GLU A 237 -14.38 15.64 14.53
C GLU A 237 -15.60 14.76 14.91
N GLY A 238 -16.18 14.04 13.93
CA GLY A 238 -17.31 13.14 14.18
C GLY A 238 -16.91 11.86 14.90
N LEU A 239 -17.88 11.00 15.18
CA LEU A 239 -17.66 9.70 15.83
C LEU A 239 -16.83 8.78 14.95
N LEU A 240 -15.73 8.28 15.47
CA LEU A 240 -14.82 7.37 14.80
C LEU A 240 -14.76 6.03 15.54
N PHE A 241 -15.39 5.02 14.97
CA PHE A 241 -15.34 3.65 15.43
C PHE A 241 -14.22 2.89 14.72
N VAL A 242 -13.49 2.07 15.46
CA VAL A 242 -12.53 1.11 14.90
C VAL A 242 -12.83 -0.27 15.47
N SER A 243 -12.97 -1.27 14.63
CA SER A 243 -13.27 -2.65 15.04
C SER A 243 -12.12 -3.58 14.68
N ASP A 244 -11.63 -4.33 15.67
CA ASP A 244 -10.60 -5.37 15.47
C ASP A 244 -10.68 -6.38 16.63
N PRO A 245 -10.55 -7.71 16.41
CA PRO A 245 -10.53 -8.70 17.48
C PRO A 245 -9.29 -8.60 18.38
N ASN A 246 -8.21 -7.97 17.89
CA ASN A 246 -6.95 -7.87 18.60
C ASN A 246 -6.92 -6.65 19.54
N ASP A 247 -6.74 -6.90 20.84
CA ASP A 247 -6.77 -5.85 21.88
C ASP A 247 -5.66 -4.81 21.71
N ARG A 248 -4.43 -5.23 21.41
CA ARG A 248 -3.31 -4.30 21.17
C ARG A 248 -3.59 -3.35 20.01
N LYS A 249 -4.18 -3.85 18.93
CA LYS A 249 -4.56 -3.03 17.76
C LYS A 249 -5.67 -2.04 18.14
N ARG A 250 -6.66 -2.47 18.95
CA ARG A 250 -7.70 -1.58 19.48
C ARG A 250 -7.12 -0.47 20.36
N GLN A 251 -6.15 -0.79 21.23
CA GLN A 251 -5.46 0.21 22.04
C GLN A 251 -4.71 1.23 21.19
N LEU A 252 -4.03 0.81 20.12
CA LEU A 252 -3.41 1.73 19.18
C LEU A 252 -4.45 2.60 18.45
N ALA A 253 -5.58 2.06 18.05
CA ALA A 253 -6.66 2.83 17.44
C ALA A 253 -7.18 3.93 18.38
N LYS A 254 -7.38 3.62 19.67
CA LYS A 254 -7.73 4.63 20.70
C LYS A 254 -6.65 5.69 20.83
N ARG A 255 -5.38 5.30 20.92
CA ARG A 255 -4.25 6.23 20.96
C ARG A 255 -4.22 7.17 19.76
N PHE A 256 -4.61 6.70 18.56
CA PHE A 256 -4.63 7.47 17.33
C PHE A 256 -5.93 8.25 17.10
N GLY A 257 -6.85 8.24 18.09
CA GLY A 257 -8.02 9.10 18.09
C GLY A 257 -9.34 8.42 17.72
N ALA A 258 -9.44 7.10 17.76
CA ALA A 258 -10.74 6.43 17.71
C ALA A 258 -11.54 6.75 18.98
N ASP A 259 -12.81 7.16 18.83
CA ASP A 259 -13.71 7.38 19.97
C ASP A 259 -14.12 6.05 20.59
N GLU A 260 -14.37 5.04 19.74
CA GLU A 260 -14.66 3.68 20.18
C GLU A 260 -13.78 2.66 19.45
N ALA A 261 -13.22 1.71 20.21
CA ALA A 261 -12.44 0.58 19.70
C ALA A 261 -13.13 -0.72 20.13
N ILE A 262 -13.79 -1.38 19.19
CA ILE A 262 -14.77 -2.43 19.43
C ILE A 262 -14.15 -3.78 19.14
N ASP A 263 -14.38 -4.75 20.06
CA ASP A 263 -14.11 -6.15 19.82
C ASP A 263 -15.33 -6.81 19.16
N PRO A 264 -15.27 -7.15 17.86
CA PRO A 264 -16.41 -7.70 17.14
C PRO A 264 -16.69 -9.17 17.52
N VAL A 265 -15.82 -9.80 18.34
CA VAL A 265 -16.04 -11.14 18.86
C VAL A 265 -16.78 -11.09 20.21
N ALA A 266 -16.48 -10.08 21.02
CA ALA A 266 -17.07 -9.90 22.34
C ALA A 266 -18.39 -9.11 22.32
N SER A 267 -18.63 -8.30 21.28
CA SER A 267 -19.79 -7.41 21.17
C SER A 267 -20.43 -7.50 19.79
N ASP A 268 -21.74 -7.33 19.70
CA ASP A 268 -22.41 -7.15 18.43
C ASP A 268 -22.09 -5.76 17.87
N LEU A 269 -21.30 -5.73 16.81
CA LEU A 269 -20.84 -4.50 16.19
C LEU A 269 -22.01 -3.64 15.66
N VAL A 270 -23.10 -4.27 15.20
CA VAL A 270 -24.29 -3.58 14.70
C VAL A 270 -25.01 -2.87 15.86
N GLU A 271 -25.19 -3.56 16.98
CA GLU A 271 -25.82 -2.99 18.18
C GLU A 271 -25.03 -1.78 18.67
N VAL A 272 -23.70 -1.91 18.84
CA VAL A 272 -22.84 -0.81 19.31
C VAL A 272 -22.93 0.40 18.38
N VAL A 273 -22.87 0.18 17.06
CA VAL A 273 -22.99 1.28 16.08
C VAL A 273 -24.38 1.94 16.16
N HIS A 274 -25.44 1.15 16.32
CA HIS A 274 -26.81 1.68 16.40
C HIS A 274 -27.04 2.50 17.67
N GLU A 275 -26.53 2.07 18.82
CA GLU A 275 -26.62 2.84 20.06
C GLU A 275 -26.09 4.25 19.92
N HIS A 276 -24.91 4.41 19.26
CA HIS A 276 -24.25 5.69 19.10
C HIS A 276 -24.78 6.53 17.92
N THR A 277 -25.46 5.89 16.96
CA THR A 277 -25.97 6.57 15.76
C THR A 277 -27.50 6.74 15.76
N GLY A 278 -28.16 6.43 16.88
CA GLY A 278 -29.62 6.48 17.02
C GLY A 278 -30.31 5.56 16.02
N GLY A 279 -29.79 4.35 15.82
CA GLY A 279 -30.31 3.33 14.93
C GLY A 279 -30.09 3.55 13.45
N LYS A 280 -29.31 4.58 13.07
CA LYS A 280 -29.15 4.99 11.65
C LYS A 280 -28.01 4.29 10.92
N GLY A 281 -26.99 3.80 11.63
CA GLY A 281 -25.74 3.32 11.07
C GLY A 281 -24.81 4.44 10.64
N VAL A 282 -23.61 4.09 10.14
CA VAL A 282 -22.58 5.05 9.77
C VAL A 282 -22.76 5.61 8.36
N GLU A 283 -22.36 6.85 8.14
CA GLU A 283 -22.31 7.48 6.82
C GLU A 283 -21.10 7.03 6.00
N TYR A 284 -20.01 6.62 6.68
CA TYR A 284 -18.82 6.17 6.00
C TYR A 284 -18.24 4.92 6.67
N LEU A 285 -18.07 3.86 5.87
CA LEU A 285 -17.48 2.60 6.30
C LEU A 285 -16.20 2.35 5.50
N ILE A 286 -15.10 2.05 6.20
CA ILE A 286 -13.82 1.62 5.62
C ILE A 286 -13.64 0.15 5.97
N GLU A 287 -13.73 -0.71 4.95
CA GLU A 287 -13.42 -2.12 5.09
C GLU A 287 -11.92 -2.33 4.83
N ALA A 288 -11.14 -2.50 5.88
CA ALA A 288 -9.68 -2.66 5.86
C ALA A 288 -9.20 -4.00 6.46
N SER A 289 -10.13 -4.94 6.69
CA SER A 289 -9.83 -6.24 7.30
C SER A 289 -9.65 -7.37 6.29
N GLY A 290 -10.28 -7.26 5.11
CA GLY A 290 -10.40 -8.36 4.16
C GLY A 290 -11.31 -9.49 4.64
N SER A 291 -12.13 -9.26 5.68
CA SER A 291 -12.97 -10.28 6.29
C SER A 291 -14.36 -10.34 5.66
N GLY A 292 -14.77 -11.53 5.22
CA GLY A 292 -16.13 -11.76 4.75
C GLY A 292 -17.21 -11.51 5.81
N ALA A 293 -16.87 -11.57 7.10
CA ALA A 293 -17.80 -11.28 8.19
C ALA A 293 -18.25 -9.82 8.19
N VAL A 294 -17.38 -8.87 7.85
CA VAL A 294 -17.73 -7.46 7.72
C VAL A 294 -18.78 -7.25 6.64
N PHE A 295 -18.62 -7.90 5.50
CA PHE A 295 -19.62 -7.83 4.42
C PHE A 295 -20.98 -8.36 4.87
N ARG A 296 -21.03 -9.46 5.61
CA ARG A 296 -22.32 -9.99 6.15
C ARG A 296 -23.00 -9.01 7.10
N SER A 297 -22.23 -8.29 7.90
CA SER A 297 -22.75 -7.30 8.86
C SER A 297 -23.06 -5.93 8.21
N MET A 298 -22.53 -5.67 7.03
CA MET A 298 -22.63 -4.37 6.34
C MET A 298 -24.08 -3.83 6.25
N PRO A 299 -25.10 -4.64 5.93
CA PRO A 299 -26.49 -4.15 5.90
C PRO A 299 -26.97 -3.51 7.21
N GLY A 300 -26.49 -4.01 8.35
CA GLY A 300 -26.78 -3.42 9.66
C GLY A 300 -25.92 -2.20 9.99
N LEU A 301 -24.70 -2.16 9.51
CA LEU A 301 -23.70 -1.13 9.87
C LEU A 301 -23.90 0.19 9.15
N ILE A 302 -24.29 0.17 7.86
CA ILE A 302 -24.30 1.37 7.03
C ILE A 302 -25.66 2.08 7.04
N ARG A 303 -25.62 3.39 6.94
CA ARG A 303 -26.78 4.26 6.72
C ARG A 303 -27.21 4.21 5.25
N LYS A 304 -28.42 4.69 4.96
CA LYS A 304 -28.88 4.96 3.57
C LYS A 304 -27.94 5.96 2.89
N GLN A 305 -27.54 5.66 1.67
CA GLN A 305 -26.62 6.46 0.84
C GLN A 305 -25.24 6.68 1.51
N ALA A 306 -24.81 5.73 2.33
CA ALA A 306 -23.47 5.72 2.90
C ALA A 306 -22.42 5.52 1.82
N THR A 307 -21.18 5.90 2.13
CA THR A 307 -20.00 5.56 1.34
C THR A 307 -19.29 4.37 1.98
N VAL A 308 -18.96 3.37 1.20
CA VAL A 308 -18.19 2.21 1.63
C VAL A 308 -16.91 2.14 0.82
N LEU A 309 -15.77 2.26 1.49
CA LEU A 309 -14.46 1.98 0.90
C LEU A 309 -14.14 0.50 1.10
N CYS A 310 -14.04 -0.24 0.01
CA CYS A 310 -13.55 -1.62 -0.02
C CYS A 310 -12.02 -1.56 -0.22
N TYR A 311 -11.28 -1.52 0.88
CA TYR A 311 -9.81 -1.42 0.88
C TYR A 311 -9.14 -2.78 1.17
N GLY A 312 -9.70 -3.56 2.09
CA GLY A 312 -9.17 -4.88 2.44
C GLY A 312 -9.13 -5.83 1.24
N HIS A 313 -8.18 -6.75 1.27
CA HIS A 313 -8.03 -7.77 0.22
C HIS A 313 -8.30 -9.16 0.80
N GLY A 314 -8.95 -10.02 -0.01
CA GLY A 314 -9.24 -11.40 0.39
C GLY A 314 -10.73 -11.72 0.33
N HIS A 315 -11.51 -11.35 1.34
CA HIS A 315 -12.96 -11.55 1.45
C HIS A 315 -13.43 -12.98 1.10
N ALA A 316 -12.57 -13.98 1.31
CA ALA A 316 -12.88 -15.37 1.01
C ALA A 316 -14.16 -15.82 1.74
N GLY A 317 -15.01 -16.59 1.05
CA GLY A 317 -16.26 -17.09 1.62
C GLY A 317 -17.37 -16.05 1.77
N THR A 318 -17.23 -14.87 1.13
CA THR A 318 -18.30 -13.86 1.10
C THR A 318 -19.38 -14.28 0.11
N ASP A 319 -20.62 -14.33 0.61
CA ASP A 319 -21.78 -14.50 -0.25
C ASP A 319 -22.17 -13.14 -0.87
N LEU A 320 -22.19 -13.06 -2.18
CA LEU A 320 -22.56 -11.86 -2.91
C LEU A 320 -24.04 -11.45 -2.71
N SER A 321 -24.88 -12.29 -2.09
CA SER A 321 -26.24 -11.93 -1.71
C SER A 321 -26.31 -10.71 -0.79
N VAL A 322 -25.21 -10.37 -0.09
CA VAL A 322 -25.10 -9.14 0.70
C VAL A 322 -25.36 -7.89 -0.15
N LEU A 323 -25.02 -7.90 -1.44
CA LEU A 323 -25.30 -6.77 -2.35
C LEU A 323 -26.80 -6.54 -2.49
N SER A 324 -27.62 -7.61 -2.53
CA SER A 324 -29.08 -7.48 -2.53
C SER A 324 -29.59 -6.90 -1.20
N SER A 325 -28.95 -7.22 -0.09
CA SER A 325 -29.33 -6.73 1.24
C SER A 325 -29.06 -5.22 1.41
N ILE A 326 -28.02 -4.68 0.77
CA ILE A 326 -27.71 -3.25 0.83
C ILE A 326 -28.39 -2.44 -0.28
N PHE A 327 -29.01 -3.09 -1.27
CA PHE A 327 -29.65 -2.46 -2.44
C PHE A 327 -30.59 -1.31 -2.04
N PHE A 328 -31.46 -1.51 -1.06
CA PHE A 328 -32.40 -0.47 -0.60
C PHE A 328 -31.73 0.68 0.20
N LYS A 329 -30.45 0.60 0.46
CA LYS A 329 -29.68 1.68 1.08
C LYS A 329 -28.93 2.54 0.09
N GLU A 330 -28.87 2.13 -1.18
CA GLU A 330 -28.18 2.84 -2.27
C GLU A 330 -26.77 3.34 -1.89
N PRO A 331 -25.89 2.50 -1.32
CA PRO A 331 -24.56 2.94 -0.95
C PRO A 331 -23.68 3.22 -2.17
N VAL A 332 -22.71 4.12 -2.02
CA VAL A 332 -21.61 4.27 -2.98
C VAL A 332 -20.47 3.35 -2.55
N LEU A 333 -20.18 2.33 -3.36
CA LEU A 333 -19.03 1.46 -3.14
C LEU A 333 -17.84 2.01 -3.91
N VAL A 334 -16.74 2.23 -3.21
CA VAL A 334 -15.48 2.75 -3.77
C VAL A 334 -14.39 1.72 -3.53
N SER A 335 -13.55 1.49 -4.52
CA SER A 335 -12.31 0.72 -4.36
C SER A 335 -11.13 1.55 -4.85
N SER A 336 -9.97 1.29 -4.30
CA SER A 336 -8.72 1.93 -4.71
C SER A 336 -7.56 0.94 -4.56
N VAL A 337 -6.54 1.09 -5.37
CA VAL A 337 -5.37 0.21 -5.35
C VAL A 337 -4.08 1.01 -5.43
N GLY A 338 -3.13 0.65 -4.58
CA GLY A 338 -1.78 1.20 -4.56
C GLY A 338 -1.71 2.70 -4.21
N ALA A 339 -0.51 3.23 -4.22
CA ALA A 339 -0.22 4.64 -3.99
C ALA A 339 -0.33 5.46 -5.30
N SER A 340 -1.46 5.34 -5.99
CA SER A 340 -1.72 6.00 -7.26
C SER A 340 -1.91 7.50 -7.12
N GLY A 341 -1.47 8.26 -8.11
CA GLY A 341 -1.63 9.71 -8.11
C GLY A 341 -1.05 10.37 -9.35
N GLY A 342 -1.03 11.70 -9.33
CA GLY A 342 -0.36 12.50 -10.34
C GLY A 342 1.15 12.58 -10.12
N PHE A 343 1.77 13.45 -10.89
CA PHE A 343 3.21 13.67 -10.88
C PHE A 343 3.51 15.13 -10.57
N GLU A 344 4.58 15.36 -9.84
CA GLU A 344 5.18 16.68 -9.69
C GLU A 344 5.80 17.13 -11.01
N SER A 345 6.20 18.39 -11.11
CA SER A 345 6.77 18.97 -12.34
C SER A 345 8.06 18.28 -12.81
N ASP A 346 8.77 17.61 -11.91
CA ASP A 346 9.98 16.83 -12.17
C ASP A 346 9.70 15.35 -12.49
N GLY A 347 8.42 14.95 -12.51
CA GLY A 347 7.96 13.59 -12.80
C GLY A 347 7.87 12.67 -11.58
N ARG A 348 8.19 13.16 -10.38
CA ARG A 348 8.06 12.36 -9.15
C ARG A 348 6.61 12.10 -8.76
N PRO A 349 6.33 10.99 -8.10
CA PRO A 349 4.96 10.65 -7.67
C PRO A 349 4.50 11.59 -6.56
N ALA A 350 3.48 12.42 -6.85
CA ALA A 350 2.95 13.43 -5.92
C ALA A 350 2.43 12.81 -4.62
N VAL A 351 1.87 11.61 -4.67
CA VAL A 351 1.35 10.90 -3.49
C VAL A 351 2.47 10.53 -2.51
N TYR A 352 3.63 10.09 -3.03
CA TYR A 352 4.80 9.79 -2.19
C TYR A 352 5.37 11.03 -1.52
N MET A 353 5.44 12.15 -2.26
CA MET A 353 5.86 13.44 -1.70
C MET A 353 4.92 13.89 -0.58
N ARG A 354 3.60 13.75 -0.77
CA ARG A 354 2.59 14.07 0.26
C ARG A 354 2.74 13.16 1.48
N ALA A 355 2.91 11.85 1.29
CA ALA A 355 3.07 10.89 2.37
C ALA A 355 4.32 11.17 3.20
N LEU A 356 5.46 11.38 2.54
CA LEU A 356 6.71 11.73 3.18
C LEU A 356 6.58 13.01 4.01
N ASN A 357 5.99 14.08 3.44
CA ASN A 357 5.76 15.34 4.13
C ASN A 357 4.90 15.18 5.38
N LEU A 358 3.85 14.33 5.35
CA LEU A 358 2.99 14.09 6.52
C LEU A 358 3.76 13.41 7.66
N ILE A 359 4.68 12.52 7.34
CA ILE A 359 5.53 11.85 8.33
C ILE A 359 6.57 12.84 8.88
N GLU A 360 7.29 13.57 8.02
CA GLU A 360 8.29 14.56 8.41
C GLU A 360 7.71 15.69 9.27
N GLN A 361 6.44 16.06 9.05
CA GLN A 361 5.70 17.03 9.84
C GLN A 361 5.06 16.45 11.13
N ASN A 362 5.30 15.17 11.43
CA ASN A 362 4.68 14.45 12.55
C ASN A 362 3.14 14.49 12.56
N ARG A 363 2.51 14.63 11.37
CA ARG A 363 1.06 14.52 11.21
C ARG A 363 0.60 13.06 11.29
N ILE A 364 1.44 12.15 10.86
CA ILE A 364 1.24 10.69 10.91
C ILE A 364 2.40 10.07 11.69
N ASP A 365 2.08 9.39 12.80
CA ASP A 365 3.04 8.67 13.64
C ASP A 365 3.12 7.21 13.21
N ILE A 366 4.19 6.87 12.50
CA ILE A 366 4.43 5.53 11.95
C ILE A 366 5.08 4.59 12.96
N ALA A 367 5.97 5.09 13.81
CA ALA A 367 6.82 4.27 14.66
C ALA A 367 6.06 3.24 15.53
N PRO A 368 4.89 3.57 16.13
CA PRO A 368 4.12 2.61 16.94
C PRO A 368 3.51 1.46 16.15
N LEU A 369 3.39 1.58 14.82
CA LEU A 369 2.90 0.50 13.96
C LEU A 369 3.94 -0.60 13.81
N ILE A 370 5.23 -0.27 13.88
CA ILE A 370 6.34 -1.20 13.65
C ILE A 370 6.57 -2.01 14.93
N THR A 371 5.97 -3.19 14.98
CA THR A 371 6.05 -4.07 16.17
C THR A 371 7.13 -5.14 16.04
N HIS A 372 7.50 -5.51 14.80
CA HIS A 372 8.47 -6.56 14.54
C HIS A 372 9.55 -6.03 13.60
N ARG A 373 10.81 -6.25 13.97
CA ARG A 373 11.99 -5.88 13.19
C ARG A 373 12.83 -7.12 12.93
N TYR A 374 13.22 -7.31 11.69
CA TYR A 374 14.04 -8.43 11.24
C TYR A 374 15.34 -7.88 10.66
N THR A 375 16.46 -8.55 10.90
CA THR A 375 17.78 -8.09 10.44
C THR A 375 18.45 -9.06 9.48
N SER A 376 17.69 -10.06 9.03
CA SER A 376 18.18 -11.09 8.11
C SER A 376 17.10 -11.49 7.11
N PHE A 377 17.51 -11.75 5.87
CA PHE A 377 16.63 -12.35 4.86
C PHE A 377 16.13 -13.76 5.26
N ALA A 378 16.88 -14.48 6.12
CA ALA A 378 16.48 -15.78 6.63
C ALA A 378 15.23 -15.71 7.54
N ASP A 379 14.95 -14.54 8.12
CA ASP A 379 13.78 -14.36 8.99
C ASP A 379 12.48 -14.09 8.22
N VAL A 380 12.58 -13.76 6.92
CA VAL A 380 11.42 -13.32 6.12
C VAL A 380 10.36 -14.42 6.01
N GLU A 381 10.76 -15.68 5.81
CA GLU A 381 9.81 -16.79 5.73
C GLU A 381 9.02 -16.94 7.04
N LYS A 382 9.71 -16.88 8.19
CA LYS A 382 9.07 -16.90 9.51
C LYS A 382 8.15 -15.70 9.70
N ALA A 383 8.56 -14.52 9.27
CA ALA A 383 7.77 -13.30 9.36
C ALA A 383 6.45 -13.41 8.60
N LEU A 384 6.47 -13.97 7.38
CA LEU A 384 5.31 -14.09 6.50
C LEU A 384 4.39 -15.29 6.85
N SER A 385 4.91 -16.33 7.53
CA SER A 385 4.16 -17.56 7.81
C SER A 385 3.71 -17.70 9.28
N ILE A 386 4.46 -17.16 10.22
CA ILE A 386 4.24 -17.36 11.66
C ILE A 386 3.95 -16.04 12.36
N ASP A 387 4.89 -15.09 12.31
CA ASP A 387 4.85 -13.90 13.14
C ASP A 387 3.68 -12.99 12.79
N ILE A 388 3.24 -12.97 11.52
CA ILE A 388 2.07 -12.19 11.09
C ILE A 388 0.77 -12.58 11.81
N HIS A 389 0.70 -13.78 12.35
CA HIS A 389 -0.44 -14.28 13.12
C HIS A 389 -0.28 -14.08 14.65
N ALA A 390 0.85 -13.53 15.09
CA ALA A 390 1.09 -13.27 16.52
C ALA A 390 0.15 -12.17 17.03
N ALA A 391 -0.29 -12.33 18.29
CA ALA A 391 -1.24 -11.40 18.91
C ALA A 391 -0.68 -9.97 19.06
N ASP A 392 0.65 -9.81 19.09
CA ASP A 392 1.32 -8.53 19.20
C ASP A 392 1.79 -7.96 17.84
N TYR A 393 1.53 -8.67 16.74
CA TYR A 393 1.93 -8.22 15.41
C TYR A 393 0.97 -7.15 14.85
N VAL A 394 1.55 -6.03 14.46
CA VAL A 394 0.87 -5.00 13.66
C VAL A 394 1.57 -4.87 12.31
N LYS A 395 2.89 -4.58 12.33
CA LYS A 395 3.71 -4.41 11.12
C LYS A 395 5.11 -4.95 11.35
N GLY A 396 5.60 -5.72 10.40
CA GLY A 396 6.98 -6.18 10.32
C GLY A 396 7.79 -5.32 9.33
N VAL A 397 9.06 -5.07 9.66
CA VAL A 397 10.02 -4.40 8.78
C VAL A 397 11.34 -5.17 8.81
N VAL A 398 11.87 -5.47 7.63
CA VAL A 398 13.22 -6.01 7.45
C VAL A 398 14.19 -4.84 7.33
N THR A 399 15.23 -4.82 8.14
CA THR A 399 16.34 -3.83 8.10
C THR A 399 17.63 -4.51 7.66
N LEU A 400 18.36 -3.91 6.72
CA LEU A 400 19.53 -4.47 6.05
C LEU A 400 20.78 -3.64 6.31
#